data_aac13c4605f0bcb70e93046770b4c43a
#
_entry.id   aac13c4605f0bcb70e93046770b4c43a
#
_cell.length_a   1.000
_cell.length_b   1.000
_cell.length_c   1.000
_cell.angle_alpha   90.00
_cell.angle_beta   90.00
_cell.angle_gamma   90.00
#
_symmetry.space_group_name_H-M   'P 1'
#
loop_
_entity.id
_entity.type
_entity.pdbx_description
1 polymer ?
#
loop_
_entity_poly.entity_id
_entity_poly.type
_entity_poly.pdbx_seq_one_letter_code
_entity_poly.pdbx_strand_id
1 'polypeptide(L)'
;MLVDGDRLGSVGWARVVHPDAAHPLLRRAGAQTARPADLLADPALAAMLEDPDDVPEELVHDVLTLAAAVGGETRIGSVGSMPLLSSDGDMRAADELLLPDSPLRRVLQRDSPFGVVDRSVVDRYGADALRVVGVGHGFGVVADETPASPDHDLDDEEAWWDGLSGEPGPMVAVRDLDLVDEAHWADALTQLVDDPVTAAAVRNRTGYTAWWLRRHARVNETPLGLLRLPDDDSLRGLLDPVDHPRAAEFAAALAGPAIDDADTAADLLAA
;
A
#
# COMPACT_ATOMS: atom_id res chain seq x y z
N MET A 1 -5.69 30.50 3.44
CA MET A 1 -6.49 29.33 3.78
C MET A 1 -7.19 29.58 5.12
N LEU A 2 -8.44 29.20 5.31
CA LEU A 2 -9.17 29.31 6.57
C LEU A 2 -9.23 27.92 7.17
N VAL A 3 -8.70 27.72 8.37
CA VAL A 3 -8.82 26.45 9.09
C VAL A 3 -10.01 26.55 10.05
N ASP A 4 -10.89 25.58 9.98
CA ASP A 4 -12.04 25.48 10.88
C ASP A 4 -11.60 24.65 12.12
N GLY A 5 -11.45 25.32 13.24
CA GLY A 5 -11.24 24.67 14.54
C GLY A 5 -10.14 25.27 15.42
N ASP A 6 -10.47 25.47 16.67
CA ASP A 6 -9.63 25.98 17.78
C ASP A 6 -8.36 25.16 18.11
N ARG A 7 -7.95 24.20 17.26
CA ARG A 7 -6.91 23.20 17.57
C ARG A 7 -5.69 23.21 16.65
N LEU A 8 -5.74 23.95 15.55
CA LEU A 8 -4.60 24.01 14.63
C LEU A 8 -3.82 25.29 14.93
N GLY A 9 -2.76 25.16 15.69
CA GLY A 9 -1.74 26.19 15.85
C GLY A 9 -1.20 26.64 14.48
N SER A 10 -0.36 27.63 14.44
CA SER A 10 0.27 28.08 13.19
C SER A 10 1.12 26.96 12.61
N VAL A 11 0.61 26.28 11.57
CA VAL A 11 1.43 25.34 10.79
C VAL A 11 2.45 26.14 9.98
N GLY A 12 3.73 25.82 10.11
CA GLY A 12 4.83 26.61 9.54
C GLY A 12 4.85 26.68 8.02
N TRP A 13 4.24 25.69 7.32
CA TRP A 13 4.25 25.59 5.86
C TRP A 13 3.02 26.18 5.17
N ALA A 14 1.92 26.46 5.88
CA ALA A 14 0.70 26.97 5.30
C ALA A 14 0.32 28.33 5.90
N ARG A 15 -0.17 29.24 5.05
CA ARG A 15 -0.72 30.53 5.51
C ARG A 15 -2.13 30.31 6.06
N VAL A 16 -2.21 30.13 7.36
CA VAL A 16 -3.46 29.95 8.09
C VAL A 16 -3.94 31.30 8.64
N VAL A 17 -5.22 31.60 8.44
CA VAL A 17 -5.84 32.81 9.02
C VAL A 17 -6.20 32.51 10.47
N HIS A 18 -5.73 33.37 11.39
CA HIS A 18 -6.09 33.24 12.80
C HIS A 18 -7.62 33.28 12.98
N PRO A 19 -8.22 32.46 13.86
CA PRO A 19 -9.68 32.41 14.04
C PRO A 19 -10.33 33.78 14.26
N ASP A 20 -9.70 34.64 15.07
CA ASP A 20 -10.19 36.00 15.36
C ASP A 20 -10.16 36.95 14.14
N ALA A 21 -9.35 36.62 13.13
CA ALA A 21 -9.26 37.35 11.89
C ALA A 21 -10.17 36.77 10.77
N ALA A 22 -10.89 35.68 11.06
CA ALA A 22 -11.78 35.03 10.09
C ALA A 22 -12.95 35.95 9.74
N HIS A 23 -12.98 36.43 8.48
CA HIS A 23 -14.01 37.34 7.98
C HIS A 23 -14.53 36.88 6.62
N PRO A 24 -15.84 37.04 6.30
CA PRO A 24 -16.42 36.64 5.00
C PRO A 24 -15.72 37.25 3.77
N LEU A 25 -15.08 38.40 3.92
CA LEU A 25 -14.31 39.04 2.85
C LEU A 25 -13.07 38.17 2.46
N LEU A 26 -12.50 37.45 3.37
CA LEU A 26 -11.34 36.54 3.07
C LEU A 26 -11.76 35.44 2.10
N ARG A 27 -12.97 34.88 2.25
CA ARG A 27 -13.53 33.93 1.28
C ARG A 27 -13.70 34.52 -0.10
N ARG A 28 -14.15 35.77 -0.19
CA ARG A 28 -14.24 36.52 -1.47
C ARG A 28 -12.87 36.84 -2.06
N ALA A 29 -11.84 36.94 -1.23
CA ALA A 29 -10.45 37.11 -1.61
C ALA A 29 -9.73 35.78 -1.95
N GLY A 30 -10.45 34.64 -1.98
CA GLY A 30 -9.91 33.36 -2.37
C GLY A 30 -9.46 32.48 -1.20
N ALA A 31 -9.69 32.87 0.07
CA ALA A 31 -9.41 32.02 1.20
C ALA A 31 -10.39 30.83 1.23
N GLN A 32 -9.87 29.62 1.35
CA GLN A 32 -10.64 28.39 1.44
C GLN A 32 -10.58 27.80 2.86
N THR A 33 -11.62 27.09 3.26
CA THR A 33 -11.60 26.28 4.48
C THR A 33 -10.75 25.06 4.19
N ALA A 34 -9.69 24.82 5.00
CA ALA A 34 -8.84 23.66 4.86
C ALA A 34 -9.15 22.64 5.96
N ARG A 35 -9.19 21.39 5.57
CA ARG A 35 -9.20 20.25 6.49
C ARG A 35 -7.77 19.84 6.84
N PRO A 36 -7.53 19.11 7.94
CA PRO A 36 -6.21 18.58 8.27
C PRO A 36 -5.55 17.82 7.10
N ALA A 37 -6.30 17.01 6.38
CA ALA A 37 -5.82 16.28 5.20
C ALA A 37 -5.33 17.22 4.07
N ASP A 38 -6.01 18.34 3.84
CA ASP A 38 -5.61 19.31 2.80
C ASP A 38 -4.29 20.02 3.18
N LEU A 39 -4.02 20.19 4.48
CA LEU A 39 -2.75 20.73 4.98
C LEU A 39 -1.60 19.74 4.88
N LEU A 40 -1.86 18.46 5.15
CA LEU A 40 -0.86 17.40 5.01
C LEU A 40 -0.53 17.11 3.54
N ALA A 41 -1.47 17.32 2.63
CA ALA A 41 -1.26 17.17 1.19
C ALA A 41 -0.67 18.43 0.52
N ASP A 42 -0.30 19.48 1.28
CA ASP A 42 0.25 20.71 0.72
C ASP A 42 1.65 20.45 0.13
N PRO A 43 1.93 20.81 -1.14
CA PRO A 43 3.25 20.62 -1.76
C PRO A 43 4.40 21.32 -1.02
N ALA A 44 4.11 22.41 -0.29
CA ALA A 44 5.15 23.07 0.51
C ALA A 44 5.62 22.20 1.68
N LEU A 45 4.73 21.39 2.27
CA LEU A 45 5.12 20.41 3.29
C LEU A 45 5.96 19.29 2.67
N ALA A 46 5.52 18.74 1.52
CA ALA A 46 6.29 17.72 0.81
C ALA A 46 7.73 18.18 0.53
N ALA A 47 7.89 19.41 0.03
CA ALA A 47 9.21 20.00 -0.22
C ALA A 47 10.07 20.15 1.06
N MET A 48 9.46 20.38 2.22
CA MET A 48 10.19 20.45 3.51
C MET A 48 10.61 19.06 4.04
N LEU A 49 10.01 18.00 3.52
CA LEU A 49 10.30 16.61 3.90
C LEU A 49 11.20 15.88 2.88
N GLU A 50 11.67 16.56 1.82
CA GLU A 50 12.54 15.96 0.79
C GLU A 50 13.91 15.55 1.35
N ASP A 51 14.45 16.30 2.33
CA ASP A 51 15.69 15.95 3.01
C ASP A 51 15.41 15.56 4.47
N PRO A 52 15.38 14.25 4.76
CA PRO A 52 15.05 13.75 6.12
C PRO A 52 16.00 14.26 7.22
N ASP A 53 17.26 14.57 6.89
CA ASP A 53 18.25 15.02 7.86
C ASP A 53 18.01 16.49 8.31
N ASP A 54 17.31 17.27 7.49
CA ASP A 54 16.99 18.67 7.74
C ASP A 54 15.59 18.89 8.35
N VAL A 55 14.82 17.81 8.62
CA VAL A 55 13.46 17.92 9.17
C VAL A 55 13.47 18.22 10.66
N PRO A 56 12.98 19.40 11.10
CA PRO A 56 12.91 19.73 12.52
C PRO A 56 11.94 18.84 13.30
N GLU A 57 12.28 18.48 14.55
CA GLU A 57 11.40 17.66 15.41
C GLU A 57 10.02 18.32 15.62
N GLU A 58 9.97 19.66 15.67
CA GLU A 58 8.71 20.41 15.78
C GLU A 58 7.81 20.19 14.56
N LEU A 59 8.39 20.12 13.37
CA LEU A 59 7.62 19.84 12.14
C LEU A 59 7.02 18.42 12.19
N VAL A 60 7.81 17.42 12.60
CA VAL A 60 7.32 16.03 12.77
C VAL A 60 6.16 16.00 13.78
N HIS A 61 6.29 16.72 14.89
CA HIS A 61 5.23 16.82 15.90
C HIS A 61 3.95 17.45 15.35
N ASP A 62 4.06 18.54 14.60
CA ASP A 62 2.92 19.24 14.00
C ASP A 62 2.21 18.36 12.97
N VAL A 63 2.98 17.68 12.10
CA VAL A 63 2.44 16.74 11.10
C VAL A 63 1.69 15.59 11.77
N LEU A 64 2.27 14.95 12.79
CA LEU A 64 1.62 13.83 13.48
C LEU A 64 0.38 14.26 14.28
N THR A 65 0.39 15.49 14.82
CA THR A 65 -0.78 16.06 15.50
C THR A 65 -1.92 16.31 14.50
N LEU A 66 -1.61 16.80 13.31
CA LEU A 66 -2.59 16.93 12.23
C LEU A 66 -3.09 15.58 11.73
N ALA A 67 -2.19 14.62 11.57
CA ALA A 67 -2.52 13.26 11.14
C ALA A 67 -3.51 12.58 12.10
N ALA A 68 -3.34 12.79 13.41
CA ALA A 68 -4.28 12.29 14.42
C ALA A 68 -5.70 12.87 14.25
N ALA A 69 -5.82 14.06 13.68
CA ALA A 69 -7.13 14.68 13.41
C ALA A 69 -7.77 14.22 12.10
N VAL A 70 -7.01 13.59 11.20
CA VAL A 70 -7.53 13.02 9.93
C VAL A 70 -8.27 11.71 10.16
N GLY A 71 -7.75 10.85 11.04
CA GLY A 71 -8.22 9.48 11.25
C GLY A 71 -7.56 8.46 10.29
N GLY A 72 -7.42 7.22 10.74
CA GLY A 72 -6.49 6.23 10.19
C GLY A 72 -6.85 5.54 8.87
N GLU A 73 -7.96 5.90 8.21
CA GLU A 73 -8.35 5.26 6.94
C GLU A 73 -7.73 5.91 5.69
N THR A 74 -7.18 7.12 5.83
CA THR A 74 -6.64 7.87 4.68
C THR A 74 -5.13 8.01 4.82
N ARG A 75 -4.38 7.32 3.95
CA ARG A 75 -2.93 7.53 3.80
C ARG A 75 -2.69 8.79 2.95
N ILE A 76 -1.74 9.63 3.38
CA ILE A 76 -1.31 10.82 2.63
C ILE A 76 0.13 10.59 2.17
N GLY A 77 0.30 10.18 0.91
CA GLY A 77 1.60 9.78 0.36
C GLY A 77 2.67 10.86 0.39
N SER A 78 2.28 12.13 0.29
CA SER A 78 3.21 13.28 0.28
C SER A 78 3.99 13.49 1.59
N VAL A 79 3.62 12.81 2.67
CA VAL A 79 4.32 12.88 3.97
C VAL A 79 5.01 11.56 4.35
N GLY A 80 5.06 10.60 3.44
CA GLY A 80 5.68 9.28 3.66
C GLY A 80 7.17 9.32 3.94
N SER A 81 7.90 10.28 3.35
CA SER A 81 9.34 10.48 3.58
C SER A 81 9.68 11.08 4.94
N MET A 82 8.68 11.43 5.76
CA MET A 82 8.91 12.01 7.08
C MET A 82 9.73 11.08 7.99
N PRO A 83 10.84 11.56 8.61
CA PRO A 83 11.67 10.73 9.46
C PRO A 83 10.96 10.41 10.78
N LEU A 84 10.93 9.12 11.13
CA LEU A 84 10.43 8.60 12.39
C LEU A 84 11.46 7.70 13.06
N LEU A 85 11.44 7.66 14.38
CA LEU A 85 12.31 6.78 15.15
C LEU A 85 11.86 5.31 14.96
N SER A 86 12.79 4.47 14.51
CA SER A 86 12.63 3.03 14.44
C SER A 86 13.03 2.33 15.74
N SER A 87 12.57 1.12 15.96
CA SER A 87 12.86 0.31 17.15
C SER A 87 14.32 -0.11 17.28
N ASP A 88 15.12 0.00 16.23
CA ASP A 88 16.57 -0.20 16.23
C ASP A 88 17.36 1.05 16.63
N GLY A 89 16.69 2.20 16.79
CA GLY A 89 17.26 3.47 17.19
C GLY A 89 17.62 4.39 16.03
N ASP A 90 17.43 3.97 14.79
CA ASP A 90 17.69 4.76 13.60
C ASP A 90 16.46 5.60 13.21
N MET A 91 16.70 6.71 12.50
CA MET A 91 15.64 7.47 11.84
C MET A 91 15.40 6.90 10.45
N ARG A 92 14.14 6.62 10.11
CA ARG A 92 13.73 6.09 8.81
C ARG A 92 12.50 6.82 8.30
N ALA A 93 12.27 6.81 7.00
CA ALA A 93 11.05 7.33 6.42
C ALA A 93 9.81 6.59 6.95
N ALA A 94 8.71 7.30 7.16
CA ALA A 94 7.50 6.72 7.72
C ALA A 94 6.95 5.57 6.88
N ASP A 95 7.07 5.64 5.54
CA ASP A 95 6.63 4.60 4.61
C ASP A 95 7.58 3.40 4.49
N GLU A 96 8.78 3.49 5.08
CA GLU A 96 9.70 2.36 5.28
C GLU A 96 9.51 1.65 6.62
N LEU A 97 8.51 2.06 7.40
CA LEU A 97 8.26 1.51 8.74
C LEU A 97 6.92 0.76 8.80
N LEU A 98 6.90 -0.28 9.62
CA LEU A 98 5.69 -1.02 9.97
C LEU A 98 5.31 -0.76 11.43
N LEU A 99 4.02 -0.81 11.74
CA LEU A 99 3.54 -0.82 13.13
C LEU A 99 4.05 -2.06 13.87
N PRO A 100 4.31 -1.99 15.19
CA PRO A 100 4.81 -3.13 15.97
C PRO A 100 3.92 -4.37 15.94
N ASP A 101 2.61 -4.18 15.78
CA ASP A 101 1.59 -5.24 15.71
C ASP A 101 1.20 -5.61 14.28
N SER A 102 1.87 -5.05 13.27
CA SER A 102 1.61 -5.35 11.86
C SER A 102 1.68 -6.86 11.58
N PRO A 103 0.61 -7.47 11.03
CA PRO A 103 0.63 -8.87 10.62
C PRO A 103 1.59 -9.12 9.45
N LEU A 104 1.87 -8.11 8.63
CA LEU A 104 2.79 -8.20 7.49
C LEU A 104 4.18 -8.65 7.91
N ARG A 105 4.66 -8.24 9.09
CA ARG A 105 5.97 -8.63 9.65
C ARG A 105 6.18 -10.14 9.81
N ARG A 106 5.10 -10.93 9.82
CA ARG A 106 5.18 -12.40 10.00
C ARG A 106 5.40 -13.12 8.68
N VAL A 107 5.12 -12.45 7.57
CA VAL A 107 5.17 -13.05 6.23
C VAL A 107 6.31 -12.50 5.38
N LEU A 108 6.94 -11.39 5.80
CA LEU A 108 8.08 -10.83 5.09
C LEU A 108 9.36 -11.63 5.31
N GLN A 109 10.25 -11.56 4.32
CA GLN A 109 11.63 -12.03 4.39
C GLN A 109 12.38 -11.33 5.53
N ARG A 110 13.38 -12.02 6.10
CA ARG A 110 14.15 -11.51 7.25
C ARG A 110 14.99 -10.28 6.93
N ASP A 111 15.40 -10.15 5.68
CA ASP A 111 16.17 -9.05 5.11
C ASP A 111 15.32 -8.01 4.41
N SER A 112 14.00 -8.05 4.62
CA SER A 112 13.08 -7.02 4.15
C SER A 112 13.57 -5.63 4.57
N PRO A 113 13.46 -4.62 3.69
CA PRO A 113 13.89 -3.24 3.97
C PRO A 113 13.06 -2.56 5.05
N PHE A 114 11.88 -3.08 5.38
CA PHE A 114 11.00 -2.47 6.37
C PHE A 114 11.56 -2.53 7.79
N GLY A 115 11.64 -1.36 8.42
CA GLY A 115 11.86 -1.22 9.86
C GLY A 115 10.55 -1.35 10.66
N VAL A 116 10.66 -1.23 11.98
CA VAL A 116 9.49 -1.17 12.88
C VAL A 116 9.55 0.15 13.62
N VAL A 117 8.45 0.91 13.61
CA VAL A 117 8.38 2.17 14.35
C VAL A 117 8.56 1.94 15.86
N ASP A 118 9.29 2.85 16.53
CA ASP A 118 9.51 2.72 17.97
C ASP A 118 8.20 2.85 18.75
N ARG A 119 8.07 2.05 19.80
CA ARG A 119 6.86 2.01 20.59
C ARG A 119 6.52 3.35 21.26
N SER A 120 7.51 4.14 21.62
CA SER A 120 7.29 5.47 22.20
C SER A 120 6.60 6.44 21.25
N VAL A 121 6.85 6.30 19.93
CA VAL A 121 6.18 7.09 18.89
C VAL A 121 4.72 6.66 18.78
N VAL A 122 4.45 5.34 18.81
CA VAL A 122 3.08 4.79 18.80
C VAL A 122 2.31 5.24 20.06
N ASP A 123 2.93 5.17 21.23
CA ASP A 123 2.30 5.54 22.51
C ASP A 123 1.99 7.05 22.56
N ARG A 124 2.79 7.87 21.89
CA ARG A 124 2.62 9.33 21.87
C ARG A 124 1.56 9.82 20.89
N TYR A 125 1.50 9.25 19.67
CA TYR A 125 0.69 9.78 18.58
C TYR A 125 -0.46 8.84 18.16
N GLY A 126 -0.40 7.58 18.52
CA GLY A 126 -1.38 6.55 18.16
C GLY A 126 -1.11 5.94 16.77
N ALA A 127 -1.57 4.70 16.60
CA ALA A 127 -1.40 3.94 15.36
C ALA A 127 -2.09 4.61 14.15
N ASP A 128 -3.26 5.22 14.36
CA ASP A 128 -4.02 5.84 13.27
C ASP A 128 -3.29 7.05 12.68
N ALA A 129 -2.67 7.91 13.51
CA ALA A 129 -1.87 9.03 13.03
C ALA A 129 -0.66 8.55 12.21
N LEU A 130 -0.01 7.47 12.66
CA LEU A 130 1.12 6.88 11.97
C LEU A 130 0.73 6.27 10.62
N ARG A 131 -0.44 5.63 10.53
CA ARG A 131 -0.97 5.10 9.25
C ARG A 131 -1.25 6.22 8.25
N VAL A 132 -1.78 7.35 8.69
CA VAL A 132 -2.00 8.53 7.82
C VAL A 132 -0.71 9.00 7.16
N VAL A 133 0.41 9.01 7.89
CA VAL A 133 1.70 9.46 7.36
C VAL A 133 2.49 8.37 6.63
N GLY A 134 1.96 7.16 6.51
CA GLY A 134 2.53 6.13 5.67
C GLY A 134 3.06 4.90 6.38
N VAL A 135 3.13 4.88 7.74
CA VAL A 135 3.54 3.66 8.47
C VAL A 135 2.61 2.50 8.13
N GLY A 136 3.19 1.40 7.66
CA GLY A 136 2.46 0.25 7.16
C GLY A 136 1.89 -0.62 8.30
N HIS A 137 0.75 -1.26 8.00
CA HIS A 137 0.17 -2.28 8.87
C HIS A 137 -0.10 -3.58 8.10
N GLY A 138 -0.65 -3.50 6.90
CA GLY A 138 -0.83 -4.59 5.93
C GLY A 138 -0.13 -4.27 4.63
N PHE A 139 -0.43 -5.05 3.59
CA PHE A 139 0.08 -4.79 2.25
C PHE A 139 -0.34 -3.41 1.74
N GLY A 140 0.62 -2.68 1.17
CA GLY A 140 0.37 -1.42 0.48
C GLY A 140 -0.28 -1.63 -0.88
N VAL A 141 -0.99 -0.61 -1.37
CA VAL A 141 -1.55 -0.61 -2.72
C VAL A 141 -1.13 0.65 -3.47
N VAL A 142 -0.96 0.49 -4.77
CA VAL A 142 -0.89 1.58 -5.75
C VAL A 142 -2.22 1.66 -6.46
N ALA A 143 -2.73 2.87 -6.63
CA ALA A 143 -3.93 3.12 -7.43
C ALA A 143 -3.65 4.22 -8.44
N ASP A 144 -3.92 3.94 -9.72
CA ASP A 144 -3.86 4.91 -10.81
C ASP A 144 -5.13 4.80 -11.66
N GLU A 145 -5.81 5.92 -11.84
CA GLU A 145 -7.04 6.03 -12.64
C GLU A 145 -6.78 5.96 -14.15
N THR A 146 -5.57 6.36 -14.56
CA THR A 146 -5.18 6.47 -15.99
C THR A 146 -3.72 6.08 -16.19
N PRO A 147 -3.36 4.83 -15.88
CA PRO A 147 -1.97 4.38 -16.01
C PRO A 147 -1.52 4.48 -17.47
N ALA A 148 -0.37 5.14 -17.68
CA ALA A 148 0.16 5.42 -19.01
C ALA A 148 1.50 4.73 -19.29
N SER A 149 2.18 4.25 -18.27
CA SER A 149 3.49 3.60 -18.33
C SER A 149 3.71 2.71 -17.09
N PRO A 150 4.67 1.76 -17.15
CA PRO A 150 5.07 0.94 -16.00
C PRO A 150 6.03 1.72 -15.10
N ASP A 151 5.51 2.67 -14.30
CA ASP A 151 6.28 3.58 -13.43
C ASP A 151 5.79 3.61 -11.98
N HIS A 152 5.12 2.52 -11.55
CA HIS A 152 4.52 2.42 -10.22
C HIS A 152 5.43 1.74 -9.19
N ASP A 153 6.68 1.43 -9.53
CA ASP A 153 7.64 0.74 -8.66
C ASP A 153 7.09 -0.61 -8.15
N LEU A 154 6.58 -1.42 -9.09
CA LEU A 154 6.08 -2.76 -8.84
C LEU A 154 7.03 -3.80 -9.44
N ASP A 155 7.26 -4.90 -8.75
CA ASP A 155 8.11 -5.98 -9.22
C ASP A 155 7.56 -6.61 -10.53
N ASP A 156 8.42 -6.80 -11.54
CA ASP A 156 8.03 -7.30 -12.87
C ASP A 156 6.89 -6.52 -13.57
N GLU A 157 6.68 -5.24 -13.24
CA GLU A 157 5.61 -4.42 -13.81
C GLU A 157 5.71 -4.32 -15.35
N GLU A 158 6.92 -4.14 -15.88
CA GLU A 158 7.16 -4.07 -17.33
C GLU A 158 6.68 -5.36 -18.02
N ALA A 159 6.95 -6.53 -17.45
CA ALA A 159 6.54 -7.81 -18.01
C ALA A 159 5.02 -8.00 -17.99
N TRP A 160 4.33 -7.49 -16.97
CA TRP A 160 2.86 -7.45 -16.96
C TRP A 160 2.32 -6.52 -18.04
N TRP A 161 2.92 -5.33 -18.16
CA TRP A 161 2.51 -4.32 -19.12
C TRP A 161 2.65 -4.80 -20.59
N ASP A 162 3.78 -5.42 -20.90
CA ASP A 162 4.04 -6.00 -22.23
C ASP A 162 3.08 -7.14 -22.59
N GLY A 163 2.53 -7.83 -21.60
CA GLY A 163 1.55 -8.87 -21.76
C GLY A 163 0.10 -8.38 -22.00
N LEU A 164 -0.15 -7.06 -21.89
CA LEU A 164 -1.49 -6.52 -22.10
C LEU A 164 -1.86 -6.46 -23.60
N SER A 165 -3.09 -6.84 -23.91
CA SER A 165 -3.63 -6.76 -25.29
C SER A 165 -4.07 -5.34 -25.69
N GLY A 166 -3.95 -4.34 -24.79
CA GLY A 166 -4.36 -2.95 -25.01
C GLY A 166 -4.04 -2.10 -23.80
N GLU A 167 -4.38 -0.81 -23.83
CA GLU A 167 -4.17 0.09 -22.71
C GLU A 167 -4.91 -0.40 -21.47
N PRO A 168 -4.25 -0.45 -20.30
CA PRO A 168 -4.91 -0.83 -19.05
C PRO A 168 -5.98 0.21 -18.67
N GLY A 169 -7.08 -0.27 -18.08
CA GLY A 169 -8.02 0.60 -17.39
C GLY A 169 -7.48 1.03 -16.02
N PRO A 170 -8.32 1.63 -15.16
CA PRO A 170 -7.92 1.99 -13.80
C PRO A 170 -7.25 0.82 -13.08
N MET A 171 -6.09 1.06 -12.49
CA MET A 171 -5.26 0.06 -11.83
C MET A 171 -5.35 0.19 -10.30
N VAL A 172 -5.49 -0.94 -9.64
CA VAL A 172 -5.20 -1.10 -8.21
C VAL A 172 -4.29 -2.31 -8.08
N ALA A 173 -3.08 -2.10 -7.63
CA ALA A 173 -2.05 -3.13 -7.52
C ALA A 173 -1.52 -3.22 -6.09
N VAL A 174 -1.25 -4.43 -5.61
CA VAL A 174 -0.59 -4.66 -4.32
C VAL A 174 0.91 -4.51 -4.51
N ARG A 175 1.56 -3.76 -3.61
CA ARG A 175 3.01 -3.55 -3.58
C ARG A 175 3.72 -4.58 -2.70
N ASP A 176 5.04 -4.66 -2.87
CA ASP A 176 5.95 -5.35 -1.97
C ASP A 176 5.66 -6.86 -1.84
N LEU A 177 5.04 -7.46 -2.86
CA LEU A 177 4.73 -8.89 -2.90
C LEU A 177 6.01 -9.73 -2.99
N ASP A 178 7.04 -9.24 -3.66
CA ASP A 178 8.38 -9.82 -3.80
C ASP A 178 9.12 -9.94 -2.46
N LEU A 179 8.72 -9.16 -1.45
CA LEU A 179 9.28 -9.21 -0.10
C LEU A 179 8.66 -10.31 0.78
N VAL A 180 7.67 -11.04 0.29
CA VAL A 180 7.07 -12.16 1.02
C VAL A 180 8.04 -13.35 1.05
N ASP A 181 8.27 -13.94 2.23
CA ASP A 181 9.05 -15.15 2.39
C ASP A 181 8.32 -16.34 1.75
N GLU A 182 9.05 -17.16 0.98
CA GLU A 182 8.48 -18.29 0.25
C GLU A 182 7.71 -19.28 1.16
N ALA A 183 8.15 -19.44 2.42
CA ALA A 183 7.50 -20.32 3.37
C ALA A 183 6.18 -19.76 3.94
N HIS A 184 5.90 -18.46 3.74
CA HIS A 184 4.77 -17.78 4.38
C HIS A 184 3.65 -17.37 3.40
N TRP A 185 3.68 -17.85 2.14
CA TRP A 185 2.67 -17.51 1.16
C TRP A 185 1.23 -17.85 1.56
N ALA A 186 1.02 -18.95 2.27
CA ALA A 186 -0.33 -19.31 2.74
C ALA A 186 -0.92 -18.23 3.68
N ASP A 187 -0.09 -17.75 4.62
CA ASP A 187 -0.49 -16.67 5.53
C ASP A 187 -0.61 -15.32 4.81
N ALA A 188 0.28 -15.03 3.85
CA ALA A 188 0.23 -13.82 3.04
C ALA A 188 -1.05 -13.76 2.19
N LEU A 189 -1.43 -14.85 1.54
CA LEU A 189 -2.69 -14.97 0.79
C LEU A 189 -3.90 -14.74 1.70
N THR A 190 -3.87 -15.25 2.93
CA THR A 190 -4.93 -14.98 3.92
C THR A 190 -5.02 -13.49 4.22
N GLN A 191 -3.91 -12.81 4.49
CA GLN A 191 -3.89 -11.37 4.76
C GLN A 191 -4.38 -10.56 3.56
N LEU A 192 -3.97 -10.92 2.34
CA LEU A 192 -4.39 -10.26 1.10
C LEU A 192 -5.90 -10.31 0.86
N VAL A 193 -6.57 -11.39 1.27
CA VAL A 193 -8.02 -11.53 1.09
C VAL A 193 -8.83 -11.04 2.30
N ASP A 194 -8.19 -10.78 3.45
CA ASP A 194 -8.83 -10.19 4.64
C ASP A 194 -9.07 -8.69 4.49
N ASP A 195 -8.18 -7.97 3.83
CA ASP A 195 -8.34 -6.55 3.56
C ASP A 195 -9.19 -6.34 2.29
N PRO A 196 -10.26 -5.53 2.33
CA PRO A 196 -11.15 -5.34 1.17
C PRO A 196 -10.47 -4.76 -0.07
N VAL A 197 -9.46 -3.89 0.11
CA VAL A 197 -8.77 -3.22 -1.01
C VAL A 197 -7.84 -4.20 -1.71
N THR A 198 -6.98 -4.90 -0.97
CA THR A 198 -6.09 -5.92 -1.55
C THR A 198 -6.88 -7.10 -2.10
N ALA A 199 -7.96 -7.52 -1.43
CA ALA A 199 -8.86 -8.56 -1.94
C ALA A 199 -9.50 -8.19 -3.30
N ALA A 200 -9.86 -6.92 -3.51
CA ALA A 200 -10.35 -6.46 -4.80
C ALA A 200 -9.28 -6.59 -5.89
N ALA A 201 -8.03 -6.21 -5.61
CA ALA A 201 -6.90 -6.36 -6.51
C ALA A 201 -6.59 -7.84 -6.83
N VAL A 202 -6.63 -8.72 -5.83
CA VAL A 202 -6.43 -10.18 -6.00
C VAL A 202 -7.52 -10.80 -6.88
N ARG A 203 -8.77 -10.33 -6.78
CA ARG A 203 -9.90 -10.85 -7.58
C ARG A 203 -9.91 -10.36 -9.03
N ASN A 204 -9.17 -9.31 -9.34
CA ASN A 204 -9.07 -8.81 -10.70
C ASN A 204 -8.11 -9.67 -11.54
N ARG A 205 -8.66 -10.64 -12.30
CA ARG A 205 -7.90 -11.64 -13.05
C ARG A 205 -6.90 -11.04 -14.05
N THR A 206 -7.24 -9.94 -14.69
CA THR A 206 -6.41 -9.24 -15.67
C THR A 206 -5.51 -8.17 -15.01
N GLY A 207 -5.72 -7.88 -13.74
CA GLY A 207 -4.93 -6.92 -12.99
C GLY A 207 -3.54 -7.46 -12.63
N TYR A 208 -2.62 -6.52 -12.40
CA TYR A 208 -1.24 -6.82 -12.02
C TYR A 208 -1.15 -7.82 -10.85
N THR A 209 -1.88 -7.60 -9.76
CA THR A 209 -1.76 -8.42 -8.55
C THR A 209 -2.05 -9.90 -8.81
N ALA A 210 -3.16 -10.22 -9.49
CA ALA A 210 -3.51 -11.61 -9.80
C ALA A 210 -2.53 -12.23 -10.81
N TRP A 211 -2.03 -11.44 -11.77
CA TRP A 211 -1.01 -11.85 -12.73
C TRP A 211 0.31 -12.18 -12.01
N TRP A 212 0.77 -11.30 -11.11
CA TRP A 212 2.00 -11.49 -10.36
C TRP A 212 1.92 -12.71 -9.43
N LEU A 213 0.85 -12.81 -8.63
CA LEU A 213 0.63 -13.94 -7.72
C LEU A 213 0.63 -15.29 -8.46
N ARG A 214 0.07 -15.34 -9.67
CA ARG A 214 0.03 -16.56 -10.49
C ARG A 214 1.42 -17.06 -10.84
N ARG A 215 2.37 -16.18 -11.05
CA ARG A 215 3.74 -16.47 -11.49
C ARG A 215 4.68 -16.75 -10.32
N HIS A 216 4.58 -15.95 -9.26
CA HIS A 216 5.62 -15.89 -8.22
C HIS A 216 5.17 -16.50 -6.88
N ALA A 217 3.89 -16.34 -6.49
CA ALA A 217 3.41 -16.90 -5.23
C ALA A 217 3.29 -18.43 -5.27
N ARG A 218 3.60 -19.08 -4.17
CA ARG A 218 3.66 -20.54 -4.07
C ARG A 218 2.84 -21.06 -2.90
N VAL A 219 2.20 -22.21 -3.09
CA VAL A 219 1.62 -23.00 -2.00
C VAL A 219 2.20 -24.39 -2.07
N ASN A 220 2.80 -24.86 -0.97
CA ASN A 220 3.52 -26.13 -0.92
C ASN A 220 4.56 -26.27 -2.07
N GLU A 221 5.39 -25.21 -2.26
CA GLU A 221 6.43 -25.11 -3.29
C GLU A 221 5.91 -25.03 -4.74
N THR A 222 4.60 -25.15 -4.96
CA THR A 222 4.00 -25.09 -6.30
C THR A 222 3.49 -23.68 -6.61
N PRO A 223 3.86 -23.07 -7.76
CA PRO A 223 3.32 -21.79 -8.19
C PRO A 223 1.80 -21.80 -8.30
N LEU A 224 1.14 -20.71 -7.91
CA LEU A 224 -0.33 -20.63 -7.97
C LEU A 224 -0.89 -20.85 -9.38
N GLY A 225 -0.17 -20.43 -10.42
CA GLY A 225 -0.55 -20.66 -11.81
C GLY A 225 -0.57 -22.12 -12.23
N LEU A 226 0.07 -23.02 -11.49
CA LEU A 226 0.07 -24.46 -11.69
C LEU A 226 -0.88 -25.21 -10.75
N LEU A 227 -1.71 -24.49 -10.01
CA LEU A 227 -2.72 -25.04 -9.12
C LEU A 227 -4.13 -24.67 -9.61
N ARG A 228 -5.10 -25.55 -9.38
CA ARG A 228 -6.52 -25.33 -9.67
C ARG A 228 -7.34 -25.17 -8.41
N LEU A 229 -8.56 -24.65 -8.54
CA LEU A 229 -9.54 -24.73 -7.45
C LEU A 229 -9.87 -26.19 -7.13
N PRO A 230 -10.07 -26.56 -5.86
CA PRO A 230 -10.44 -27.91 -5.46
C PRO A 230 -11.69 -28.44 -6.19
N ASP A 231 -12.69 -27.59 -6.41
CA ASP A 231 -13.96 -27.92 -7.02
C ASP A 231 -13.99 -27.72 -8.57
N ASP A 232 -12.89 -27.28 -9.16
CA ASP A 232 -12.76 -27.16 -10.62
C ASP A 232 -12.30 -28.47 -11.24
N ASP A 233 -13.24 -29.23 -11.81
CA ASP A 233 -12.95 -30.51 -12.45
C ASP A 233 -12.40 -30.38 -13.88
N SER A 234 -12.43 -29.19 -14.46
CA SER A 234 -11.99 -28.96 -15.87
C SER A 234 -10.51 -29.23 -16.07
N LEU A 235 -9.69 -28.98 -15.04
CA LEU A 235 -8.24 -29.19 -15.04
C LEU A 235 -7.82 -30.43 -14.21
N ARG A 236 -8.77 -31.29 -13.83
CA ARG A 236 -8.49 -32.52 -13.05
C ARG A 236 -7.62 -33.47 -13.88
N GLY A 237 -6.51 -33.90 -13.29
CA GLY A 237 -5.53 -34.77 -13.93
C GLY A 237 -4.43 -34.04 -14.70
N LEU A 238 -4.54 -32.73 -14.86
CA LEU A 238 -3.46 -31.85 -15.35
C LEU A 238 -2.82 -31.06 -14.22
N LEU A 239 -3.62 -30.53 -13.30
CA LEU A 239 -3.16 -29.70 -12.19
C LEU A 239 -3.68 -30.21 -10.86
N ASP A 240 -2.86 -30.09 -9.83
CA ASP A 240 -3.24 -30.38 -8.46
C ASP A 240 -4.16 -29.32 -7.87
N PRO A 241 -5.09 -29.68 -6.95
CA PRO A 241 -5.89 -28.72 -6.24
C PRO A 241 -5.04 -27.95 -5.25
N VAL A 242 -5.25 -26.63 -5.17
CA VAL A 242 -4.61 -25.80 -4.15
C VAL A 242 -5.09 -26.22 -2.75
N ASP A 243 -4.17 -26.45 -1.84
CA ASP A 243 -4.45 -26.75 -0.43
C ASP A 243 -4.44 -25.45 0.39
N HIS A 244 -5.55 -24.72 0.31
CA HIS A 244 -5.73 -23.49 1.10
C HIS A 244 -7.21 -23.25 1.39
N PRO A 245 -7.59 -22.95 2.67
CA PRO A 245 -9.00 -22.86 3.07
C PRO A 245 -9.77 -21.73 2.39
N ARG A 246 -9.06 -20.72 1.90
CA ARG A 246 -9.64 -19.52 1.24
C ARG A 246 -9.37 -19.47 -0.26
N ALA A 247 -9.08 -20.61 -0.90
CA ALA A 247 -8.73 -20.71 -2.32
C ALA A 247 -9.70 -19.98 -3.27
N ALA A 248 -11.00 -20.05 -2.98
CA ALA A 248 -12.02 -19.39 -3.79
C ALA A 248 -11.87 -17.86 -3.85
N GLU A 249 -11.25 -17.24 -2.84
CA GLU A 249 -11.13 -15.79 -2.75
C GLU A 249 -9.98 -15.23 -3.59
N PHE A 250 -8.98 -16.06 -3.89
CA PHE A 250 -7.88 -15.75 -4.81
C PHE A 250 -7.88 -16.61 -6.08
N ALA A 251 -9.03 -17.14 -6.46
CA ALA A 251 -9.20 -17.95 -7.66
C ALA A 251 -8.68 -17.29 -8.96
N ALA A 252 -8.68 -15.96 -9.01
CA ALA A 252 -8.13 -15.21 -10.14
C ALA A 252 -6.61 -15.39 -10.31
N ALA A 253 -5.90 -15.75 -9.25
CA ALA A 253 -4.47 -16.04 -9.24
C ALA A 253 -4.15 -17.53 -9.50
N LEU A 254 -5.14 -18.39 -9.60
CA LEU A 254 -4.96 -19.80 -9.95
C LEU A 254 -5.06 -20.04 -11.46
N ALA A 255 -4.63 -21.22 -11.90
CA ALA A 255 -4.94 -21.71 -13.23
C ALA A 255 -6.46 -21.73 -13.41
N GLY A 256 -6.93 -21.21 -14.50
CA GLY A 256 -8.33 -21.14 -14.82
C GLY A 256 -8.60 -21.51 -16.27
N PRO A 257 -9.88 -21.59 -16.70
CA PRO A 257 -10.26 -22.03 -18.03
C PRO A 257 -9.74 -21.16 -19.19
N ALA A 258 -9.10 -20.05 -18.91
CA ALA A 258 -8.39 -19.26 -19.90
C ALA A 258 -6.88 -19.58 -19.87
N ILE A 259 -6.51 -20.82 -20.19
CA ILE A 259 -5.21 -21.12 -20.79
C ILE A 259 -5.36 -20.72 -22.27
N ASP A 260 -5.50 -19.42 -22.52
CA ASP A 260 -5.56 -18.89 -23.89
C ASP A 260 -4.15 -18.68 -24.48
N ASP A 261 -3.11 -19.02 -23.72
CA ASP A 261 -1.72 -18.87 -24.10
C ASP A 261 -1.12 -20.25 -24.37
N ALA A 262 -0.77 -20.49 -25.65
CA ALA A 262 -0.16 -21.72 -26.08
C ALA A 262 1.20 -21.99 -25.39
N ASP A 263 1.89 -20.96 -24.94
CA ASP A 263 3.19 -21.07 -24.26
C ASP A 263 3.01 -21.57 -22.82
N THR A 264 2.00 -21.09 -22.10
CA THR A 264 1.65 -21.60 -20.76
C THR A 264 1.18 -23.06 -20.83
N ALA A 265 0.45 -23.45 -21.87
CA ALA A 265 0.05 -24.83 -22.10
C ALA A 265 1.26 -25.74 -22.45
N ALA A 266 2.25 -25.20 -23.18
CA ALA A 266 3.47 -25.90 -23.52
C ALA A 266 4.37 -26.13 -22.31
N ASP A 267 4.50 -25.14 -21.44
CA ASP A 267 5.25 -25.22 -20.18
C ASP A 267 4.62 -26.23 -19.20
N LEU A 268 3.28 -26.30 -19.15
CA LEU A 268 2.54 -27.29 -18.38
C LEU A 268 2.71 -28.72 -18.87
N LEU A 269 2.96 -28.91 -20.18
CA LEU A 269 3.18 -30.22 -20.79
C LEU A 269 4.65 -30.64 -20.75
N ALA A 270 5.57 -29.70 -20.48
CA ALA A 270 7.01 -29.95 -20.42
C ALA A 270 7.53 -30.21 -19.00
N ALA A 271 6.73 -29.93 -17.96
CA ALA A 271 7.03 -30.17 -16.56
C ALA A 271 6.50 -31.51 -16.06
#